data_06e82329f0a7b147de06500f5b4cb584
#
_entry.id   06e82329f0a7b147de06500f5b4cb584
#
_cell.length_a   1.000
_cell.length_b   1.000
_cell.length_c   1.000
_cell.angle_alpha   90.00
_cell.angle_beta   90.00
_cell.angle_gamma   90.00
#
_symmetry.space_group_name_H-M   'P 1'
#
loop_
_entity.id
_entity.type
_entity.pdbx_description
1 polymer ?
#
loop_
_entity_poly.entity_id
_entity_poly.type
_entity_poly.pdbx_seq_one_letter_code
_entity_poly.pdbx_strand_id
1 'polypeptide(L)'
;MPGSAPQNDIIIEPLTREVDLDLVVSLEARCFTNPWSRDVLARQLAESQTTRIFLLRLPEAPVAAFCSCWFLFDELHVNTLVVDFPFRRQGFGRLLVHHVLVDAARSGVRRATLEVRESNVAARRLYERLGFTVTATRPKYYAQPEEDALILWREDLTNLDHPTC
;
A
#
# COMPACT_ATOMS: atom_id res chain seq x y z
N MET A 1 8.67 -14.44 25.42
CA MET A 1 7.41 -14.04 24.77
C MET A 1 7.59 -12.65 24.21
N PRO A 2 7.62 -12.46 22.89
CA PRO A 2 7.47 -11.13 22.36
C PRO A 2 6.01 -10.73 22.60
N GLY A 3 5.79 -9.78 23.49
CA GLY A 3 4.50 -9.20 23.74
C GLY A 3 3.99 -8.55 22.47
N SER A 4 2.78 -8.89 22.03
CA SER A 4 2.06 -8.11 21.04
C SER A 4 2.02 -6.66 21.55
N ALA A 5 2.60 -5.75 20.78
CA ALA A 5 2.45 -4.33 21.04
C ALA A 5 0.95 -4.03 21.19
N PRO A 6 0.54 -3.26 22.18
CA PRO A 6 -0.85 -2.90 22.32
C PRO A 6 -1.31 -2.20 21.04
N GLN A 7 -2.40 -2.66 20.46
CA GLN A 7 -2.97 -2.13 19.20
C GLN A 7 -3.28 -0.62 19.26
N ASN A 8 -3.20 -0.01 20.42
CA ASN A 8 -3.47 1.42 20.65
C ASN A 8 -2.35 2.37 20.20
N ASP A 9 -1.19 1.87 19.84
CA ASP A 9 -0.03 2.71 19.48
C ASP A 9 0.26 2.75 17.97
N ILE A 10 -0.56 2.08 17.14
CA ILE A 10 -0.44 2.11 15.69
C ILE A 10 -1.26 3.27 15.16
N ILE A 11 -0.62 4.18 14.44
CA ILE A 11 -1.29 5.31 13.78
C ILE A 11 -1.19 5.11 12.27
N ILE A 12 -2.34 5.19 11.59
CA ILE A 12 -2.39 5.23 10.12
C ILE A 12 -3.04 6.54 9.73
N GLU A 13 -2.32 7.34 8.95
CA GLU A 13 -2.75 8.67 8.53
C GLU A 13 -2.24 9.02 7.14
N PRO A 14 -2.91 9.92 6.41
CA PRO A 14 -2.39 10.43 5.15
C PRO A 14 -1.13 11.26 5.37
N LEU A 15 -0.19 11.17 4.43
CA LEU A 15 0.99 12.02 4.37
C LEU A 15 0.56 13.45 4.00
N THR A 16 0.71 14.38 4.93
CA THR A 16 0.34 15.79 4.75
C THR A 16 1.50 16.75 5.00
N ARG A 17 2.54 16.29 5.70
CA ARG A 17 3.68 17.12 6.09
C ARG A 17 4.89 16.83 5.23
N GLU A 18 5.55 17.86 4.74
CA GLU A 18 6.75 17.72 3.90
C GLU A 18 7.90 17.01 4.63
N VAL A 19 8.02 17.20 5.95
CA VAL A 19 9.03 16.50 6.77
C VAL A 19 8.89 14.98 6.71
N ASP A 20 7.69 14.47 6.57
CA ASP A 20 7.44 13.03 6.47
C ASP A 20 7.80 12.46 5.10
N LEU A 21 7.85 13.33 4.08
CA LEU A 21 8.26 12.94 2.73
C LEU A 21 9.69 12.40 2.71
N ASP A 22 10.61 13.00 3.44
CA ASP A 22 11.99 12.54 3.52
C ASP A 22 12.11 11.15 4.16
N LEU A 23 11.24 10.84 5.11
CA LEU A 23 11.13 9.51 5.72
C LEU A 23 10.63 8.47 4.71
N VAL A 24 9.64 8.83 3.89
CA VAL A 24 9.13 7.96 2.81
C VAL A 24 10.20 7.73 1.75
N VAL A 25 10.91 8.77 1.31
CA VAL A 25 12.03 8.67 0.36
C VAL A 25 13.11 7.74 0.89
N SER A 26 13.47 7.87 2.16
CA SER A 26 14.46 7.02 2.81
C SER A 26 14.03 5.56 2.87
N LEU A 27 12.76 5.30 3.16
CA LEU A 27 12.20 3.95 3.20
C LEU A 27 12.14 3.33 1.80
N GLU A 28 11.72 4.09 0.80
CA GLU A 28 11.71 3.69 -0.62
C GLU A 28 13.11 3.27 -1.08
N ALA A 29 14.11 4.09 -0.77
CA ALA A 29 15.52 3.83 -1.13
C ALA A 29 16.09 2.56 -0.49
N ARG A 30 15.64 2.20 0.71
CA ARG A 30 16.07 0.95 1.36
C ARG A 30 15.39 -0.30 0.80
N CYS A 31 14.18 -0.15 0.26
CA CYS A 31 13.34 -1.29 -0.11
C CYS A 31 13.35 -1.62 -1.61
N PHE A 32 13.73 -0.69 -2.47
CA PHE A 32 13.74 -0.87 -3.91
C PHE A 32 15.10 -0.60 -4.53
N THR A 33 15.43 -1.36 -5.58
CA THR A 33 16.64 -1.15 -6.38
C THR A 33 16.54 0.06 -7.29
N ASN A 34 15.32 0.47 -7.64
CA ASN A 34 15.04 1.65 -8.45
C ASN A 34 13.95 2.50 -7.77
N PRO A 35 14.29 3.17 -6.66
CA PRO A 35 13.34 3.92 -5.86
C PRO A 35 12.88 5.18 -6.59
N TRP A 36 11.67 5.62 -6.27
CA TRP A 36 11.19 6.92 -6.72
C TRP A 36 11.99 8.05 -6.09
N SER A 37 12.26 9.08 -6.90
CA SER A 37 12.94 10.25 -6.39
C SER A 37 12.02 11.10 -5.50
N ARG A 38 12.64 11.94 -4.65
CA ARG A 38 11.91 12.91 -3.83
C ARG A 38 10.97 13.80 -4.67
N ASP A 39 11.42 14.22 -5.87
CA ASP A 39 10.62 15.06 -6.75
C ASP A 39 9.37 14.36 -7.30
N VAL A 40 9.47 13.06 -7.56
CA VAL A 40 8.31 12.25 -7.98
C VAL A 40 7.29 12.16 -6.86
N LEU A 41 7.73 11.85 -5.65
CA LEU A 41 6.85 11.76 -4.47
C LEU A 41 6.26 13.12 -4.09
N ALA A 42 7.03 14.21 -4.19
CA ALA A 42 6.56 15.58 -3.95
C ALA A 42 5.47 15.98 -4.97
N ARG A 43 5.63 15.63 -6.24
CA ARG A 43 4.61 15.86 -7.26
C ARG A 43 3.33 15.07 -6.97
N GLN A 44 3.44 13.83 -6.53
CA GLN A 44 2.27 13.05 -6.12
C GLN A 44 1.51 13.70 -4.97
N LEU A 45 2.21 14.27 -3.99
CA LEU A 45 1.58 15.02 -2.92
C LEU A 45 0.88 16.29 -3.41
N ALA A 46 1.47 16.98 -4.38
CA ALA A 46 0.86 18.18 -4.98
C ALA A 46 -0.42 17.86 -5.75
N GLU A 47 -0.56 16.64 -6.26
CA GLU A 47 -1.76 16.12 -6.94
C GLU A 47 -2.75 15.47 -5.95
N SER A 48 -2.91 16.06 -4.78
CA SER A 48 -3.65 15.51 -3.63
C SER A 48 -5.13 15.18 -3.88
N GLN A 49 -5.72 15.64 -4.99
CA GLN A 49 -7.09 15.27 -5.37
C GLN A 49 -7.18 13.83 -5.89
N THR A 50 -6.14 13.36 -6.57
CA THR A 50 -6.11 12.03 -7.18
C THR A 50 -5.12 11.10 -6.51
N THR A 51 -4.06 11.62 -5.89
CA THR A 51 -3.02 10.82 -5.25
C THR A 51 -3.05 10.99 -3.74
N ARG A 52 -2.98 9.87 -3.02
CA ARG A 52 -2.79 9.85 -1.56
C ARG A 52 -1.67 8.89 -1.19
N ILE A 53 -0.90 9.28 -0.19
CA ILE A 53 0.09 8.43 0.46
C ILE A 53 -0.32 8.27 1.91
N PHE A 54 -0.50 7.04 2.37
CA PHE A 54 -0.84 6.73 3.75
C PHE A 54 0.39 6.20 4.47
N LEU A 55 0.61 6.65 5.69
CA LEU A 55 1.71 6.23 6.55
C LEU A 55 1.19 5.36 7.68
N LEU A 56 1.94 4.31 8.01
CA LEU A 56 1.77 3.56 9.24
C LEU A 56 2.93 3.90 10.16
N ARG A 57 2.60 4.40 11.36
CA ARG A 57 3.55 4.80 12.39
C ARG A 57 3.47 3.87 13.58
N LEU A 58 4.61 3.61 14.16
CA LEU A 58 4.77 2.87 15.42
C LEU A 58 5.52 3.75 16.41
N PRO A 59 5.42 3.48 17.73
CA PRO A 59 6.17 4.23 18.75
C PRO A 59 7.68 4.26 18.47
N GLU A 60 8.22 3.15 17.99
CA GLU A 60 9.64 2.98 17.67
C GLU A 60 10.02 3.39 16.24
N ALA A 61 9.05 3.67 15.38
CA ALA A 61 9.30 4.03 13.98
C ALA A 61 8.33 5.08 13.47
N PRO A 62 8.81 6.30 13.16
CA PRO A 62 7.94 7.38 12.65
C PRO A 62 7.28 7.04 11.31
N VAL A 63 7.90 6.19 10.49
CA VAL A 63 7.30 5.55 9.30
C VAL A 63 7.78 4.12 9.23
N ALA A 64 6.94 3.17 9.62
CA ALA A 64 7.22 1.74 9.52
C ALA A 64 6.74 1.15 8.18
N ALA A 65 5.73 1.77 7.58
CA ALA A 65 5.19 1.38 6.29
C ALA A 65 4.51 2.57 5.61
N PHE A 66 4.40 2.52 4.28
CA PHE A 66 3.55 3.45 3.53
C PHE A 66 2.85 2.76 2.36
N CYS A 67 1.73 3.34 1.95
CA CYS A 67 0.97 2.94 0.78
C CYS A 67 0.65 4.17 -0.08
N SER A 68 1.08 4.16 -1.34
CA SER A 68 0.72 5.18 -2.33
C SER A 68 -0.40 4.65 -3.21
N CYS A 69 -1.40 5.48 -3.46
CA CYS A 69 -2.56 5.09 -4.26
C CYS A 69 -3.15 6.27 -5.05
N TRP A 70 -3.83 5.94 -6.12
CA TRP A 70 -4.62 6.88 -6.93
C TRP A 70 -6.11 6.63 -6.71
N PHE A 71 -6.84 7.73 -6.55
CA PHE A 71 -8.30 7.77 -6.52
C PHE A 71 -8.80 8.30 -7.86
N LEU A 72 -9.32 7.44 -8.70
CA LEU A 72 -9.77 7.75 -10.06
C LEU A 72 -11.25 7.39 -10.20
N PHE A 73 -12.12 8.40 -10.18
CA PHE A 73 -13.56 8.21 -10.20
C PHE A 73 -14.04 7.28 -9.08
N ASP A 74 -14.55 6.11 -9.40
CA ASP A 74 -15.01 5.10 -8.46
C ASP A 74 -13.98 3.96 -8.22
N GLU A 75 -12.74 4.16 -8.66
CA GLU A 75 -11.66 3.18 -8.56
C GLU A 75 -10.51 3.67 -7.68
N LEU A 76 -9.96 2.75 -6.89
CA LEU A 76 -8.69 2.89 -6.20
C LEU A 76 -7.62 2.09 -6.92
N HIS A 77 -6.51 2.73 -7.26
CA HIS A 77 -5.30 2.05 -7.72
C HIS A 77 -4.26 2.05 -6.61
N VAL A 78 -3.90 0.88 -6.09
CA VAL A 78 -2.78 0.74 -5.16
C VAL A 78 -1.50 0.68 -5.98
N ASN A 79 -0.66 1.73 -5.89
CA ASN A 79 0.56 1.83 -6.69
C ASN A 79 1.76 1.20 -6.01
N THR A 80 1.93 1.49 -4.71
CA THR A 80 3.10 1.04 -3.95
C THR A 80 2.69 0.71 -2.53
N LEU A 81 3.11 -0.44 -2.04
CA LEU A 81 3.04 -0.82 -0.64
C LEU A 81 4.44 -1.20 -0.17
N VAL A 82 4.91 -0.53 0.86
CA VAL A 82 6.21 -0.80 1.47
C VAL A 82 6.05 -1.01 2.96
N VAL A 83 6.65 -2.07 3.47
CA VAL A 83 6.85 -2.29 4.91
C VAL A 83 8.35 -2.40 5.14
N ASP A 84 8.88 -1.60 6.06
CA ASP A 84 10.30 -1.63 6.40
C ASP A 84 10.71 -2.99 6.96
N PHE A 85 11.93 -3.43 6.66
CA PHE A 85 12.42 -4.78 6.95
C PHE A 85 12.18 -5.24 8.39
N PRO A 86 12.46 -4.43 9.44
CA PRO A 86 12.24 -4.86 10.82
C PRO A 86 10.78 -5.16 11.18
N PHE A 87 9.84 -4.60 10.39
CA PHE A 87 8.40 -4.68 10.68
C PHE A 87 7.64 -5.63 9.76
N ARG A 88 8.33 -6.32 8.87
CA ARG A 88 7.72 -7.31 7.98
C ARG A 88 7.23 -8.54 8.73
N ARG A 89 6.26 -9.25 8.13
CA ARG A 89 5.68 -10.51 8.65
C ARG A 89 4.92 -10.34 9.98
N GLN A 90 4.49 -9.13 10.29
CA GLN A 90 3.74 -8.79 11.51
C GLN A 90 2.31 -8.31 11.21
N GLY A 91 1.88 -8.36 9.94
CA GLY A 91 0.54 -7.97 9.52
C GLY A 91 0.35 -6.48 9.22
N PHE A 92 1.38 -5.65 9.33
CA PHE A 92 1.26 -4.20 9.13
C PHE A 92 0.88 -3.82 7.70
N GLY A 93 1.39 -4.53 6.69
CA GLY A 93 1.00 -4.31 5.30
C GLY A 93 -0.48 -4.55 5.07
N ARG A 94 -1.03 -5.63 5.63
CA ARG A 94 -2.46 -5.93 5.55
C ARG A 94 -3.29 -4.87 6.28
N LEU A 95 -2.86 -4.47 7.46
CA LEU A 95 -3.54 -3.44 8.26
C LEU A 95 -3.60 -2.11 7.51
N LEU A 96 -2.47 -1.70 6.91
CA LEU A 96 -2.38 -0.46 6.15
C LEU A 96 -3.28 -0.48 4.91
N VAL A 97 -3.22 -1.54 4.09
CA VAL A 97 -4.06 -1.64 2.89
C VAL A 97 -5.55 -1.71 3.27
N HIS A 98 -5.91 -2.45 4.31
CA HIS A 98 -7.28 -2.49 4.80
C HIS A 98 -7.79 -1.08 5.17
N HIS A 99 -6.99 -0.30 5.90
CA HIS A 99 -7.31 1.08 6.23
C HIS A 99 -7.53 1.94 4.97
N VAL A 100 -6.66 1.81 3.98
CA VAL A 100 -6.77 2.52 2.69
C VAL A 100 -8.06 2.15 1.96
N LEU A 101 -8.43 0.86 1.93
CA LEU A 101 -9.67 0.40 1.32
C LEU A 101 -10.91 0.97 2.04
N VAL A 102 -10.90 1.01 3.37
CA VAL A 102 -12.00 1.60 4.16
C VAL A 102 -12.12 3.10 3.89
N ASP A 103 -11.00 3.84 3.87
CA ASP A 103 -10.99 5.27 3.54
C ASP A 103 -11.51 5.52 2.12
N ALA A 104 -11.09 4.71 1.16
CA ALA A 104 -11.57 4.77 -0.22
C ALA A 104 -13.08 4.52 -0.32
N ALA A 105 -13.60 3.50 0.34
CA ALA A 105 -15.02 3.18 0.37
C ALA A 105 -15.85 4.33 0.97
N ARG A 106 -15.38 4.93 2.05
CA ARG A 106 -16.01 6.13 2.65
C ARG A 106 -15.98 7.34 1.74
N SER A 107 -15.02 7.42 0.83
CA SER A 107 -14.93 8.47 -0.21
C SER A 107 -15.77 8.18 -1.45
N GLY A 108 -16.54 7.08 -1.47
CA GLY A 108 -17.41 6.70 -2.59
C GLY A 108 -16.75 5.80 -3.64
N VAL A 109 -15.53 5.34 -3.41
CA VAL A 109 -14.85 4.38 -4.27
C VAL A 109 -15.53 3.00 -4.14
N ARG A 110 -15.76 2.34 -5.27
CA ARG A 110 -16.48 1.07 -5.31
C ARG A 110 -15.60 -0.15 -5.47
N ARG A 111 -14.47 -0.01 -6.16
CA ARG A 111 -13.57 -1.11 -6.48
C ARG A 111 -12.11 -0.69 -6.42
N ALA A 112 -11.22 -1.66 -6.26
CA ALA A 112 -9.79 -1.42 -6.17
C ALA A 112 -9.01 -2.37 -7.07
N THR A 113 -7.88 -1.91 -7.59
CA THR A 113 -6.98 -2.68 -8.44
C THR A 113 -5.52 -2.42 -8.10
N LEU A 114 -4.69 -3.35 -8.50
CA LEU A 114 -3.23 -3.24 -8.38
C LEU A 114 -2.54 -4.18 -9.37
N GLU A 115 -1.26 -3.91 -9.63
CA GLU A 115 -0.34 -4.82 -10.29
C GLU A 115 0.67 -5.36 -9.28
N VAL A 116 1.01 -6.63 -9.39
CA VAL A 116 2.01 -7.30 -8.56
C VAL A 116 2.85 -8.25 -9.40
N ARG A 117 4.15 -8.34 -9.09
CA ARG A 117 5.02 -9.36 -9.71
C ARG A 117 4.46 -10.75 -9.44
N GLU A 118 4.44 -11.60 -10.46
CA GLU A 118 4.00 -12.98 -10.32
C GLU A 118 4.79 -13.73 -9.24
N SER A 119 6.09 -13.47 -9.12
CA SER A 119 6.98 -14.07 -8.11
C SER A 119 6.77 -13.56 -6.69
N ASN A 120 6.08 -12.42 -6.51
CA ASN A 120 5.87 -11.83 -5.19
C ASN A 120 4.74 -12.53 -4.42
N VAL A 121 5.01 -13.77 -3.99
CA VAL A 121 4.03 -14.63 -3.31
C VAL A 121 3.51 -14.00 -2.02
N ALA A 122 4.37 -13.31 -1.26
CA ALA A 122 3.96 -12.68 -0.01
C ALA A 122 2.92 -11.56 -0.24
N ALA A 123 3.15 -10.69 -1.22
CA ALA A 123 2.20 -9.65 -1.58
C ALA A 123 0.89 -10.24 -2.14
N ARG A 124 0.99 -11.23 -3.01
CA ARG A 124 -0.20 -11.92 -3.57
C ARG A 124 -1.09 -12.47 -2.47
N ARG A 125 -0.53 -13.20 -1.50
CA ARG A 125 -1.27 -13.74 -0.34
C ARG A 125 -1.90 -12.64 0.52
N LEU A 126 -1.20 -11.52 0.70
CA LEU A 126 -1.73 -10.37 1.42
C LEU A 126 -2.98 -9.83 0.73
N TYR A 127 -2.91 -9.60 -0.58
CA TYR A 127 -4.04 -9.06 -1.35
C TYR A 127 -5.19 -10.06 -1.48
N GLU A 128 -4.91 -11.34 -1.67
CA GLU A 128 -5.94 -12.40 -1.67
C GLU A 128 -6.74 -12.41 -0.35
N ARG A 129 -6.06 -12.28 0.79
CA ARG A 129 -6.71 -12.17 2.11
C ARG A 129 -7.56 -10.91 2.27
N LEU A 130 -7.28 -9.87 1.48
CA LEU A 130 -8.07 -8.65 1.42
C LEU A 130 -9.17 -8.69 0.34
N GLY A 131 -9.42 -9.85 -0.24
CA GLY A 131 -10.50 -10.06 -1.21
C GLY A 131 -10.16 -9.69 -2.65
N PHE A 132 -8.89 -9.47 -2.98
CA PHE A 132 -8.45 -9.29 -4.36
C PHE A 132 -8.34 -10.63 -5.07
N THR A 133 -8.68 -10.65 -6.35
CA THR A 133 -8.55 -11.81 -7.23
C THR A 133 -7.75 -11.45 -8.48
N VAL A 134 -6.97 -12.41 -8.99
CA VAL A 134 -6.25 -12.24 -10.26
C VAL A 134 -7.25 -12.25 -11.41
N THR A 135 -7.25 -11.22 -12.22
CA THR A 135 -8.16 -11.08 -13.37
C THR A 135 -7.44 -11.11 -14.71
N ALA A 136 -6.17 -10.73 -14.74
CA ALA A 136 -5.37 -10.69 -15.96
C ALA A 136 -3.88 -10.81 -15.66
N THR A 137 -3.09 -11.05 -16.70
CA THR A 137 -1.64 -11.05 -16.67
C THR A 137 -1.15 -10.08 -17.75
N ARG A 138 -0.21 -9.20 -17.37
CA ARG A 138 0.53 -8.34 -18.31
C ARG A 138 1.90 -8.93 -18.55
N PRO A 139 2.16 -9.51 -19.73
CA PRO A 139 3.46 -10.10 -20.04
C PRO A 139 4.55 -9.03 -20.04
N LYS A 140 5.71 -9.36 -19.49
CA LYS A 140 6.93 -8.55 -19.52
C LYS A 140 6.75 -7.10 -19.03
N TYR A 141 5.86 -6.91 -18.07
CA TYR A 141 5.56 -5.58 -17.51
C TYR A 141 6.73 -4.99 -16.74
N TYR A 142 7.43 -5.82 -15.96
CA TYR A 142 8.62 -5.42 -15.21
C TYR A 142 9.88 -5.69 -16.03
N ALA A 143 10.83 -4.76 -15.98
CA ALA A 143 12.04 -4.81 -16.80
C ALA A 143 13.26 -5.39 -16.07
N GLN A 144 13.37 -5.24 -14.74
CA GLN A 144 14.56 -5.65 -13.98
C GLN A 144 14.18 -6.28 -12.63
N PRO A 145 14.15 -7.63 -12.56
CA PRO A 145 14.20 -8.58 -13.69
C PRO A 145 12.96 -8.51 -14.56
N GLU A 146 13.07 -8.98 -15.82
CA GLU A 146 11.92 -9.12 -16.70
C GLU A 146 10.95 -10.14 -16.11
N GLU A 147 9.71 -9.73 -15.91
CA GLU A 147 8.69 -10.55 -15.26
C GLU A 147 7.30 -10.05 -15.62
N ASP A 148 6.35 -10.97 -15.64
CA ASP A 148 4.94 -10.67 -15.81
C ASP A 148 4.35 -9.99 -14.57
N ALA A 149 3.40 -9.08 -14.79
CA ALA A 149 2.56 -8.54 -13.74
C ALA A 149 1.22 -9.27 -13.72
N LEU A 150 0.78 -9.64 -12.53
CA LEU A 150 -0.61 -10.04 -12.29
C LEU A 150 -1.42 -8.79 -11.99
N ILE A 151 -2.58 -8.66 -12.62
CA ILE A 151 -3.56 -7.61 -12.35
C ILE A 151 -4.61 -8.19 -11.42
N LEU A 152 -4.77 -7.59 -10.26
CA LEU A 152 -5.72 -8.00 -9.25
C LEU A 152 -6.81 -6.94 -9.11
N TRP A 153 -8.05 -7.42 -8.92
CA TRP A 153 -9.20 -6.58 -8.61
C TRP A 153 -9.91 -7.04 -7.36
N ARG A 154 -10.41 -6.07 -6.61
CA ARG A 154 -11.48 -6.24 -5.65
C ARG A 154 -12.67 -5.41 -6.13
N GLU A 155 -13.71 -6.09 -6.60
CA GLU A 155 -14.84 -5.47 -7.31
C GLU A 155 -15.87 -4.80 -6.39
N ASP A 156 -15.83 -5.10 -5.09
CA ASP A 156 -16.79 -4.55 -4.13
C ASP A 156 -16.10 -4.15 -2.83
N LEU A 157 -16.12 -2.84 -2.55
CA LEU A 157 -15.62 -2.27 -1.30
C LEU A 157 -16.72 -2.01 -0.26
N THR A 158 -17.96 -2.41 -0.51
CA THR A 158 -19.07 -2.15 0.42
C THR A 158 -19.04 -3.05 1.66
N ASN A 159 -18.39 -4.20 1.59
CA ASN A 159 -18.32 -5.21 2.65
C ASN A 159 -16.92 -5.32 3.27
N LEU A 160 -16.33 -4.18 3.67
CA LEU A 160 -15.01 -4.15 4.29
C LEU A 160 -15.01 -4.43 5.80
N ASP A 161 -16.17 -4.41 6.46
CA ASP A 161 -16.30 -4.48 7.92
C ASP A 161 -16.18 -5.91 8.49
N HIS A 162 -15.99 -6.91 7.64
CA HIS A 162 -15.71 -8.27 8.09
C HIS A 162 -14.30 -8.69 7.66
N PRO A 163 -13.31 -8.67 8.58
CA PRO A 163 -12.10 -9.43 8.35
C PRO A 163 -12.50 -10.89 8.25
N THR A 164 -12.50 -11.44 7.05
CA THR A 164 -12.55 -12.90 6.89
C THR A 164 -11.43 -13.53 7.70
N CYS A 165 -11.83 -14.28 8.70
CA CYS A 165 -10.94 -15.10 9.53
C CYS A 165 -10.07 -16.04 8.70
#